data_b447381a3e6d1bdf316b20269e64d6e8
#
_entry.id   b447381a3e6d1bdf316b20269e64d6e8
#
_cell.length_a   1.000
_cell.length_b   1.000
_cell.length_c   1.000
_cell.angle_alpha   90.00
_cell.angle_beta   90.00
_cell.angle_gamma   90.00
#
_symmetry.space_group_name_H-M   'P 1'
#
loop_
_entity.id
_entity.type
_entity.pdbx_description
1 polymer ?
#
loop_
_entity_poly.entity_id
_entity_poly.type
_entity_poly.pdbx_seq_one_letter_code
_entity_poly.pdbx_strand_id
1 'polypeptide(L)'
;TMDGSEIGELEYENFNAASGIVTIKGKSVHPGYAKNKMINAANLAMEFASQLPNDEVPELTDGREGFFHLAKITGSVTEAKMVYIIRDHDMEQYEARKALFLQIADDIQERFDHEVIKAEVSDQYFNMIEKVKEKFQSVEIAEQAIRDCGVTPNIMPIRGGTDGARLSFMGLPCPNIFAGGHNFHGPYEYVPVESMEKATEI
;
A
#
# COMPACT_ATOMS: atom_id res chain seq x y z
N THR A 1 -18.63 7.83 1.83
CA THR A 1 -18.73 6.95 3.02
C THR A 1 -18.37 7.70 4.29
N MET A 2 -18.76 7.16 5.46
CA MET A 2 -18.34 7.62 6.79
C MET A 2 -17.23 6.67 7.27
N ASP A 3 -16.02 6.89 6.79
CA ASP A 3 -14.88 5.97 6.96
C ASP A 3 -13.56 6.74 7.24
N GLY A 4 -13.64 8.07 7.33
CA GLY A 4 -12.54 8.92 7.77
C GLY A 4 -12.37 8.90 9.29
N SER A 5 -11.23 9.38 9.80
CA SER A 5 -10.88 9.30 11.22
C SER A 5 -11.46 10.47 12.02
N GLU A 6 -10.72 11.55 12.17
CA GLU A 6 -11.04 12.65 13.08
C GLU A 6 -12.13 13.58 12.54
N ILE A 7 -12.81 14.28 13.44
CA ILE A 7 -13.83 15.28 13.07
C ILE A 7 -13.26 16.30 12.11
N GLY A 8 -13.93 16.49 10.97
CA GLY A 8 -13.56 17.42 9.92
C GLY A 8 -12.80 16.79 8.75
N GLU A 9 -12.34 15.55 8.87
CA GLU A 9 -11.65 14.89 7.77
C GLU A 9 -12.58 14.66 6.59
N LEU A 10 -12.07 15.02 5.41
CA LEU A 10 -12.68 14.81 4.11
C LEU A 10 -11.61 14.21 3.19
N GLU A 11 -11.83 12.99 2.76
CA GLU A 11 -10.86 12.18 2.06
C GLU A 11 -11.41 11.76 0.70
N TYR A 12 -10.69 12.04 -0.35
CA TYR A 12 -11.04 11.68 -1.73
C TYR A 12 -9.84 11.16 -2.52
N GLU A 13 -8.73 10.90 -1.84
CA GLU A 13 -7.52 10.25 -2.34
C GLU A 13 -7.14 9.10 -1.42
N ASN A 14 -6.70 8.00 -2.02
CA ASN A 14 -6.10 6.86 -1.31
C ASN A 14 -4.94 6.30 -2.12
N PHE A 15 -4.13 5.43 -1.54
CA PHE A 15 -3.07 4.76 -2.28
C PHE A 15 -3.59 3.95 -3.48
N ASN A 16 -2.80 3.90 -4.57
CA ASN A 16 -2.75 2.74 -5.45
C ASN A 16 -2.01 1.63 -4.71
N ALA A 17 -2.43 0.40 -4.88
CA ALA A 17 -1.98 -0.72 -4.07
C ALA A 17 -1.73 -1.98 -4.86
N ALA A 18 -0.55 -2.57 -4.68
CA ALA A 18 -0.24 -3.90 -5.17
C ALA A 18 0.35 -4.80 -4.08
N SER A 19 0.24 -6.10 -4.31
CA SER A 19 1.01 -7.13 -3.61
C SER A 19 2.12 -7.61 -4.53
N GLY A 20 3.36 -7.62 -4.02
CA GLY A 20 4.53 -8.21 -4.68
C GLY A 20 4.91 -9.52 -3.99
N ILE A 21 5.14 -10.58 -4.76
CA ILE A 21 5.61 -11.86 -4.22
C ILE A 21 6.90 -12.23 -4.94
N VAL A 22 7.95 -12.50 -4.17
CA VAL A 22 9.21 -13.06 -4.69
C VAL A 22 9.36 -14.47 -4.19
N THR A 23 9.58 -15.40 -5.10
CA THR A 23 9.86 -16.81 -4.81
C THR A 23 11.22 -17.18 -5.35
N ILE A 24 12.05 -17.81 -4.51
CA ILE A 24 13.43 -18.16 -4.83
C ILE A 24 13.64 -19.63 -4.56
N LYS A 25 14.21 -20.35 -5.54
CA LYS A 25 14.60 -21.74 -5.46
C LYS A 25 16.11 -21.84 -5.38
N GLY A 26 16.64 -22.35 -4.29
CA GLY A 26 18.06 -22.56 -4.07
C GLY A 26 18.50 -24.00 -4.31
N LYS A 27 19.81 -24.21 -4.22
CA LYS A 27 20.46 -25.51 -4.32
C LYS A 27 21.41 -25.70 -3.13
N SER A 28 21.01 -26.57 -2.20
CA SER A 28 21.85 -26.91 -1.06
C SER A 28 22.93 -27.93 -1.42
N VAL A 29 24.12 -27.69 -0.93
CA VAL A 29 25.25 -28.65 -0.91
C VAL A 29 26.02 -28.46 0.40
N HIS A 30 26.91 -29.41 0.72
CA HIS A 30 27.76 -29.28 1.91
C HIS A 30 28.57 -27.98 1.85
N PRO A 31 28.54 -27.11 2.88
CA PRO A 31 29.15 -25.77 2.85
C PRO A 31 30.65 -25.79 2.51
N GLY A 32 31.40 -26.78 2.98
CA GLY A 32 32.82 -26.93 2.68
C GLY A 32 33.12 -27.20 1.21
N TYR A 33 32.14 -27.59 0.40
CA TYR A 33 32.31 -27.92 -1.03
C TYR A 33 31.36 -27.11 -1.91
N ALA A 34 30.89 -25.97 -1.40
CA ALA A 34 29.81 -25.17 -2.00
C ALA A 34 30.26 -24.27 -3.18
N LYS A 35 31.55 -24.03 -3.34
CA LYS A 35 32.08 -23.12 -4.39
C LYS A 35 31.57 -23.54 -5.78
N ASN A 36 30.93 -22.59 -6.47
CA ASN A 36 30.32 -22.75 -7.79
C ASN A 36 29.24 -23.86 -7.89
N LYS A 37 28.64 -24.27 -6.75
CA LYS A 37 27.63 -25.32 -6.72
C LYS A 37 26.39 -24.94 -5.94
N MET A 38 26.54 -24.21 -4.82
CA MET A 38 25.45 -23.80 -3.97
C MET A 38 24.75 -22.57 -4.55
N ILE A 39 23.43 -22.58 -4.49
CA ILE A 39 22.59 -21.40 -4.67
C ILE A 39 21.84 -21.22 -3.34
N ASN A 40 22.19 -20.18 -2.59
CA ASN A 40 21.57 -19.91 -1.30
C ASN A 40 20.37 -18.97 -1.49
N ALA A 41 19.16 -19.51 -1.41
CA ALA A 41 17.93 -18.74 -1.61
C ALA A 41 17.75 -17.61 -0.56
N ALA A 42 18.17 -17.83 0.69
CA ALA A 42 18.09 -16.80 1.71
C ALA A 42 19.03 -15.61 1.42
N ASN A 43 20.23 -15.88 0.88
CA ASN A 43 21.15 -14.80 0.47
C ASN A 43 20.60 -14.01 -0.71
N LEU A 44 20.00 -14.68 -1.70
CA LEU A 44 19.36 -14.00 -2.84
C LEU A 44 18.15 -13.17 -2.40
N ALA A 45 17.40 -13.61 -1.38
CA ALA A 45 16.30 -12.82 -0.81
C ALA A 45 16.83 -11.52 -0.16
N MET A 46 17.93 -11.59 0.59
CA MET A 46 18.57 -10.40 1.16
C MET A 46 19.12 -9.48 0.07
N GLU A 47 19.71 -10.04 -0.97
CA GLU A 47 20.21 -9.29 -2.13
C GLU A 47 19.09 -8.55 -2.85
N PHE A 48 17.96 -9.23 -3.11
CA PHE A 48 16.77 -8.61 -3.69
C PHE A 48 16.30 -7.42 -2.84
N ALA A 49 16.12 -7.65 -1.54
CA ALA A 49 15.66 -6.61 -0.63
C ALA A 49 16.60 -5.40 -0.57
N SER A 50 17.92 -5.62 -0.66
CA SER A 50 18.92 -4.55 -0.60
C SER A 50 18.98 -3.65 -1.84
N GLN A 51 18.37 -4.06 -2.94
CA GLN A 51 18.28 -3.28 -4.18
C GLN A 51 17.03 -2.39 -4.24
N LEU A 52 16.06 -2.59 -3.35
CA LEU A 52 14.95 -1.66 -3.18
C LEU A 52 15.42 -0.41 -2.41
N PRO A 53 14.82 0.78 -2.67
CA PRO A 53 15.16 2.00 -1.94
C PRO A 53 14.98 1.83 -0.43
N ASN A 54 16.02 2.08 0.35
CA ASN A 54 16.04 1.85 1.80
C ASN A 54 15.22 2.88 2.60
N ASP A 55 14.96 4.03 2.03
CA ASP A 55 14.19 5.15 2.60
C ASP A 55 12.72 5.13 2.20
N GLU A 56 12.35 4.34 1.21
CA GLU A 56 10.96 4.20 0.75
C GLU A 56 10.25 3.03 1.46
N VAL A 57 10.18 3.14 2.78
CA VAL A 57 9.54 2.18 3.69
C VAL A 57 8.50 2.88 4.57
N PRO A 58 7.48 2.18 5.09
CA PRO A 58 6.43 2.82 5.91
C PRO A 58 6.95 3.61 7.09
N GLU A 59 8.06 3.16 7.69
CA GLU A 59 8.68 3.78 8.86
C GLU A 59 9.37 5.12 8.57
N LEU A 60 9.62 5.43 7.28
CA LEU A 60 10.35 6.63 6.84
C LEU A 60 9.56 7.51 5.88
N THR A 61 8.30 7.16 5.58
CA THR A 61 7.46 7.87 4.61
C THR A 61 6.19 8.40 5.26
N ASP A 62 5.73 9.58 4.81
CA ASP A 62 4.46 10.16 5.25
C ASP A 62 3.66 10.78 4.08
N GLY A 63 2.53 11.42 4.40
CA GLY A 63 1.69 12.11 3.42
C GLY A 63 1.38 11.26 2.18
N ARG A 64 1.82 11.72 1.01
CA ARG A 64 1.62 11.04 -0.27
C ARG A 64 2.80 10.18 -0.73
N GLU A 65 3.86 10.09 0.05
CA GLU A 65 5.03 9.31 -0.28
C GLU A 65 4.72 7.81 -0.33
N GLY A 66 5.11 7.19 -1.45
CA GLY A 66 4.95 5.75 -1.66
C GLY A 66 6.03 4.93 -0.97
N PHE A 67 5.81 3.61 -0.88
CA PHE A 67 6.74 2.71 -0.20
C PHE A 67 6.69 1.27 -0.70
N PHE A 68 7.75 0.53 -0.36
CA PHE A 68 7.81 -0.93 -0.37
C PHE A 68 7.82 -1.44 1.08
N HIS A 69 6.84 -2.24 1.45
CA HIS A 69 6.77 -2.83 2.79
C HIS A 69 6.95 -4.34 2.72
N LEU A 70 8.07 -4.85 3.26
CA LEU A 70 8.27 -6.29 3.43
C LEU A 70 7.37 -6.81 4.56
N ALA A 71 6.19 -7.30 4.18
CA ALA A 71 5.19 -7.78 5.14
C ALA A 71 5.50 -9.17 5.70
N LYS A 72 6.20 -10.00 4.91
CA LYS A 72 6.57 -11.36 5.34
C LYS A 72 7.79 -11.87 4.58
N ILE A 73 8.69 -12.53 5.31
CA ILE A 73 9.80 -13.28 4.74
C ILE A 73 9.89 -14.66 5.40
N THR A 74 10.10 -15.66 4.58
CA THR A 74 10.49 -17.02 5.03
C THR A 74 11.60 -17.51 4.14
N GLY A 75 12.62 -18.18 4.70
CA GLY A 75 13.74 -18.60 3.88
C GLY A 75 14.65 -19.61 4.52
N SER A 76 15.31 -20.39 3.66
CA SER A 76 16.38 -21.33 3.95
C SER A 76 17.40 -21.30 2.80
N VAL A 77 18.35 -22.24 2.80
CA VAL A 77 19.28 -22.40 1.65
C VAL A 77 18.54 -22.86 0.40
N THR A 78 17.49 -23.71 0.55
CA THR A 78 16.81 -24.35 -0.57
C THR A 78 15.65 -23.56 -1.14
N GLU A 79 15.05 -22.68 -0.35
CA GLU A 79 13.91 -21.87 -0.80
C GLU A 79 13.79 -20.59 0.03
N ALA A 80 13.28 -19.53 -0.58
CA ALA A 80 12.85 -18.34 0.12
C ALA A 80 11.59 -17.77 -0.54
N LYS A 81 10.77 -17.11 0.29
CA LYS A 81 9.60 -16.38 -0.18
C LYS A 81 9.48 -15.07 0.58
N MET A 82 9.27 -14.00 -0.16
CA MET A 82 8.98 -12.67 0.37
C MET A 82 7.61 -12.19 -0.12
N VAL A 83 6.89 -11.48 0.74
CA VAL A 83 5.63 -10.82 0.40
C VAL A 83 5.78 -9.34 0.72
N TYR A 84 5.57 -8.53 -0.29
CA TYR A 84 5.63 -7.08 -0.23
C TYR A 84 4.26 -6.46 -0.42
N ILE A 85 4.06 -5.33 0.22
CA ILE A 85 3.00 -4.37 -0.05
C ILE A 85 3.66 -3.20 -0.77
N ILE A 86 3.13 -2.83 -1.96
CA ILE A 86 3.63 -1.70 -2.77
C ILE A 86 2.53 -0.65 -2.79
N ARG A 87 2.86 0.60 -2.46
CA ARG A 87 1.91 1.72 -2.36
C ARG A 87 2.48 2.98 -3.00
N ASP A 88 1.63 3.72 -3.67
CA ASP A 88 1.88 5.10 -4.08
C ASP A 88 0.55 5.82 -4.37
N HIS A 89 0.45 7.13 -4.09
CA HIS A 89 -0.71 7.92 -4.48
C HIS A 89 -0.67 8.29 -5.96
N ASP A 90 0.52 8.55 -6.48
CA ASP A 90 0.73 8.88 -7.89
C ASP A 90 0.77 7.61 -8.74
N MET A 91 0.01 7.58 -9.83
CA MET A 91 -0.09 6.42 -10.70
C MET A 91 1.20 6.14 -11.47
N GLU A 92 1.92 7.17 -11.91
CA GLU A 92 3.18 7.01 -12.66
C GLU A 92 4.27 6.43 -11.73
N GLN A 93 4.39 6.94 -10.51
CA GLN A 93 5.31 6.43 -9.50
C GLN A 93 4.93 5.00 -9.07
N TYR A 94 3.64 4.73 -8.93
CA TYR A 94 3.14 3.39 -8.62
C TYR A 94 3.55 2.35 -9.69
N GLU A 95 3.37 2.67 -10.97
CA GLU A 95 3.80 1.80 -12.07
C GLU A 95 5.32 1.65 -12.12
N ALA A 96 6.06 2.74 -11.87
CA ALA A 96 7.53 2.71 -11.78
C ALA A 96 8.02 1.79 -10.64
N ARG A 97 7.36 1.82 -9.47
CA ARG A 97 7.67 0.91 -8.35
C ARG A 97 7.46 -0.54 -8.72
N LYS A 98 6.34 -0.87 -9.37
CA LYS A 98 6.06 -2.24 -9.83
C LYS A 98 7.10 -2.71 -10.84
N ALA A 99 7.46 -1.83 -11.77
CA ALA A 99 8.50 -2.13 -12.77
C ALA A 99 9.87 -2.37 -12.11
N LEU A 100 10.28 -1.52 -11.17
CA LEU A 100 11.52 -1.71 -10.41
C LEU A 100 11.54 -3.05 -9.66
N PHE A 101 10.44 -3.39 -9.00
CA PHE A 101 10.31 -4.64 -8.25
C PHE A 101 10.52 -5.87 -9.14
N LEU A 102 9.93 -5.87 -10.34
CA LEU A 102 10.10 -6.96 -11.31
C LEU A 102 11.51 -6.96 -11.92
N GLN A 103 12.04 -5.79 -12.25
CA GLN A 103 13.37 -5.64 -12.86
C GLN A 103 14.47 -6.20 -11.95
N ILE A 104 14.42 -5.94 -10.64
CA ILE A 104 15.41 -6.49 -9.69
C ILE A 104 15.42 -8.02 -9.74
N ALA A 105 14.25 -8.66 -9.81
CA ALA A 105 14.18 -10.12 -9.91
C ALA A 105 14.76 -10.64 -11.24
N ASP A 106 14.46 -9.95 -12.34
CA ASP A 106 14.98 -10.29 -13.66
C ASP A 106 16.51 -10.14 -13.71
N ASP A 107 17.07 -9.05 -13.18
CA ASP A 107 18.52 -8.81 -13.12
C ASP A 107 19.24 -9.90 -12.28
N ILE A 108 18.62 -10.36 -11.19
CA ILE A 108 19.17 -11.48 -10.42
C ILE A 108 19.03 -12.79 -11.22
N GLN A 109 17.90 -13.01 -11.89
CA GLN A 109 17.64 -14.21 -12.69
C GLN A 109 18.60 -14.36 -13.88
N GLU A 110 19.03 -13.28 -14.52
CA GLU A 110 19.97 -13.31 -15.66
C GLU A 110 21.31 -14.03 -15.36
N ARG A 111 21.67 -14.18 -14.09
CA ARG A 111 22.88 -14.88 -13.66
C ARG A 111 22.75 -16.40 -13.71
N PHE A 112 21.56 -16.92 -13.97
CA PHE A 112 21.24 -18.34 -13.92
C PHE A 112 20.64 -18.82 -15.25
N ASP A 113 20.96 -20.05 -15.63
CA ASP A 113 20.51 -20.72 -16.85
C ASP A 113 19.12 -21.42 -16.70
N HIS A 114 18.57 -21.42 -15.48
CA HIS A 114 17.28 -21.98 -15.12
C HIS A 114 16.57 -21.06 -14.11
N GLU A 115 15.27 -21.29 -13.90
CA GLU A 115 14.47 -20.48 -12.97
C GLU A 115 14.93 -20.65 -11.52
N VAL A 116 15.54 -19.60 -10.97
CA VAL A 116 16.00 -19.50 -9.58
C VAL A 116 15.16 -18.49 -8.80
N ILE A 117 14.86 -17.34 -9.39
CA ILE A 117 14.04 -16.29 -8.77
C ILE A 117 12.90 -15.90 -9.70
N LYS A 118 11.73 -15.67 -9.12
CA LYS A 118 10.55 -15.17 -9.81
C LYS A 118 9.87 -14.14 -8.94
N ALA A 119 9.56 -12.98 -9.52
CA ALA A 119 8.70 -11.96 -8.90
C ALA A 119 7.36 -11.88 -9.62
N GLU A 120 6.30 -11.67 -8.85
CA GLU A 120 4.94 -11.47 -9.35
C GLU A 120 4.33 -10.28 -8.64
N VAL A 121 3.61 -9.42 -9.39
CA VAL A 121 2.91 -8.27 -8.84
C VAL A 121 1.44 -8.34 -9.24
N SER A 122 0.54 -8.08 -8.29
CA SER A 122 -0.89 -8.04 -8.52
C SER A 122 -1.51 -6.81 -7.89
N ASP A 123 -2.25 -6.03 -8.69
CA ASP A 123 -2.98 -4.86 -8.22
C ASP A 123 -4.11 -5.27 -7.28
N GLN A 124 -4.33 -4.48 -6.23
CA GLN A 124 -5.36 -4.70 -5.23
C GLN A 124 -6.49 -3.68 -5.32
N TYR A 125 -6.13 -2.39 -5.42
CA TYR A 125 -7.03 -1.27 -5.61
C TYR A 125 -6.26 -0.05 -6.13
N PHE A 126 -7.00 0.97 -6.57
CA PHE A 126 -6.45 2.19 -7.15
C PHE A 126 -6.93 3.43 -6.39
N ASN A 127 -6.22 4.55 -6.59
CA ASN A 127 -6.57 5.84 -6.02
C ASN A 127 -7.93 6.30 -6.56
N MET A 128 -8.89 6.52 -5.67
CA MET A 128 -10.25 6.92 -6.04
C MET A 128 -10.35 8.33 -6.66
N ILE A 129 -9.31 9.17 -6.51
CA ILE A 129 -9.30 10.50 -7.12
C ILE A 129 -9.57 10.45 -8.63
N GLU A 130 -9.10 9.39 -9.31
CA GLU A 130 -9.33 9.19 -10.73
C GLU A 130 -10.81 9.13 -11.11
N LYS A 131 -11.67 8.71 -10.20
CA LYS A 131 -13.13 8.64 -10.36
C LYS A 131 -13.85 9.80 -9.69
N VAL A 132 -13.41 10.22 -8.52
CA VAL A 132 -14.01 11.33 -7.77
C VAL A 132 -13.89 12.64 -8.54
N LYS A 133 -12.78 12.90 -9.23
CA LYS A 133 -12.59 14.11 -10.04
C LYS A 133 -13.63 14.30 -11.14
N GLU A 134 -14.25 13.21 -11.64
CA GLU A 134 -15.33 13.26 -12.64
C GLU A 134 -16.64 13.83 -12.06
N LYS A 135 -16.80 13.78 -10.74
CA LYS A 135 -17.97 14.24 -9.97
C LYS A 135 -17.54 15.02 -8.73
N PHE A 136 -16.55 15.91 -8.88
CA PHE A 136 -15.92 16.65 -7.78
C PHE A 136 -16.92 17.46 -6.96
N GLN A 137 -18.07 17.79 -7.52
CA GLN A 137 -19.18 18.44 -6.80
C GLN A 137 -19.57 17.70 -5.51
N SER A 138 -19.40 16.37 -5.45
CA SER A 138 -19.68 15.60 -4.22
C SER A 138 -18.71 15.95 -3.08
N VAL A 139 -17.47 16.27 -3.41
CA VAL A 139 -16.45 16.75 -2.46
C VAL A 139 -16.77 18.16 -2.01
N GLU A 140 -17.12 19.06 -2.96
CA GLU A 140 -17.46 20.46 -2.67
C GLU A 140 -18.69 20.56 -1.74
N ILE A 141 -19.72 19.73 -1.98
CA ILE A 141 -20.92 19.65 -1.13
C ILE A 141 -20.55 19.16 0.28
N ALA A 142 -19.73 18.09 0.39
CA ALA A 142 -19.29 17.59 1.67
C ALA A 142 -18.46 18.61 2.44
N GLU A 143 -17.54 19.29 1.76
CA GLU A 143 -16.72 20.36 2.37
C GLU A 143 -17.59 21.51 2.89
N GLN A 144 -18.59 21.93 2.10
CA GLN A 144 -19.52 22.98 2.51
C GLN A 144 -20.39 22.55 3.71
N ALA A 145 -20.92 21.32 3.70
CA ALA A 145 -21.71 20.78 4.82
C ALA A 145 -20.91 20.74 6.12
N ILE A 146 -19.65 20.32 6.06
CA ILE A 146 -18.73 20.35 7.22
C ILE A 146 -18.58 21.77 7.77
N ARG A 147 -18.40 22.78 6.90
CA ARG A 147 -18.30 24.19 7.30
C ARG A 147 -19.60 24.74 7.90
N ASP A 148 -20.73 24.40 7.30
CA ASP A 148 -22.06 24.87 7.76
C ASP A 148 -22.40 24.32 9.15
N CYS A 149 -21.89 23.15 9.50
CA CYS A 149 -21.99 22.57 10.83
C CYS A 149 -20.93 23.09 11.84
N GLY A 150 -20.19 24.15 11.47
CA GLY A 150 -19.22 24.81 12.35
C GLY A 150 -17.91 24.05 12.53
N VAL A 151 -17.62 23.07 11.66
CA VAL A 151 -16.38 22.30 11.67
C VAL A 151 -15.44 22.81 10.57
N THR A 152 -14.15 22.83 10.85
CA THR A 152 -13.14 23.14 9.83
C THR A 152 -12.80 21.90 9.03
N PRO A 153 -13.01 21.86 7.70
CA PRO A 153 -12.61 20.73 6.88
C PRO A 153 -11.09 20.51 6.93
N ASN A 154 -10.71 19.24 7.08
CA ASN A 154 -9.33 18.77 7.02
C ASN A 154 -9.21 17.77 5.88
N ILE A 155 -8.67 18.22 4.74
CA ILE A 155 -8.54 17.38 3.55
C ILE A 155 -7.24 16.59 3.65
N MET A 156 -7.36 15.27 3.80
CA MET A 156 -6.22 14.36 3.99
C MET A 156 -6.25 13.24 2.94
N PRO A 157 -5.09 12.81 2.44
CA PRO A 157 -4.98 11.58 1.66
C PRO A 157 -4.95 10.35 2.58
N ILE A 158 -5.69 9.31 2.22
CA ILE A 158 -5.70 8.04 2.95
C ILE A 158 -4.45 7.24 2.61
N ARG A 159 -3.67 6.84 3.62
CA ARG A 159 -2.50 5.96 3.45
C ARG A 159 -2.88 4.47 3.47
N GLY A 160 -4.02 4.12 2.95
CA GLY A 160 -4.58 2.79 2.89
C GLY A 160 -5.61 2.64 1.77
N GLY A 161 -6.44 1.63 1.87
CA GLY A 161 -7.64 1.43 1.05
C GLY A 161 -8.88 1.79 1.85
N THR A 162 -9.98 2.01 1.15
CA THR A 162 -11.30 2.32 1.73
C THR A 162 -12.39 1.73 0.85
N ASP A 163 -13.55 1.47 1.41
CA ASP A 163 -14.74 1.05 0.66
C ASP A 163 -15.17 2.11 -0.37
N GLY A 164 -14.95 3.40 -0.07
CA GLY A 164 -15.18 4.50 -1.00
C GLY A 164 -14.36 4.40 -2.28
N ALA A 165 -13.12 3.93 -2.20
CA ALA A 165 -12.30 3.67 -3.37
C ALA A 165 -12.93 2.58 -4.25
N ARG A 166 -13.33 1.45 -3.66
CA ARG A 166 -13.97 0.35 -4.39
C ARG A 166 -15.27 0.79 -5.04
N LEU A 167 -16.14 1.49 -4.32
CA LEU A 167 -17.41 2.02 -4.82
C LEU A 167 -17.18 3.00 -5.98
N SER A 168 -16.16 3.85 -5.89
CA SER A 168 -15.81 4.81 -6.94
C SER A 168 -15.47 4.10 -8.25
N PHE A 169 -14.72 3.02 -8.21
CA PHE A 169 -14.41 2.21 -9.40
C PHE A 169 -15.58 1.34 -9.88
N MET A 170 -16.61 1.14 -9.07
CA MET A 170 -17.88 0.52 -9.46
C MET A 170 -18.86 1.51 -10.09
N GLY A 171 -18.50 2.78 -10.27
CA GLY A 171 -19.30 3.81 -10.91
C GLY A 171 -20.03 4.76 -9.94
N LEU A 172 -19.75 4.67 -8.65
CA LEU A 172 -20.27 5.58 -7.63
C LEU A 172 -19.09 6.34 -7.00
N PRO A 173 -18.68 7.49 -7.54
CA PRO A 173 -17.67 8.35 -6.92
C PRO A 173 -18.03 8.66 -5.47
N CYS A 174 -17.20 8.22 -4.52
CA CYS A 174 -17.59 8.12 -3.13
C CYS A 174 -16.46 8.59 -2.20
N PRO A 175 -16.31 9.93 -2.01
CA PRO A 175 -15.38 10.44 -1.02
C PRO A 175 -15.80 10.01 0.39
N ASN A 176 -14.82 9.99 1.32
CA ASN A 176 -15.09 9.72 2.73
C ASN A 176 -15.24 11.01 3.50
N ILE A 177 -16.21 11.04 4.40
CA ILE A 177 -16.28 11.98 5.52
C ILE A 177 -15.88 11.23 6.81
N PHE A 178 -15.53 11.98 7.84
CA PHE A 178 -15.10 11.42 9.11
C PHE A 178 -16.18 10.55 9.79
N ALA A 179 -15.74 9.52 10.49
CA ALA A 179 -16.53 8.78 11.47
C ALA A 179 -16.36 9.37 12.88
N GLY A 180 -15.27 10.07 13.12
CA GLY A 180 -14.93 10.68 14.41
C GLY A 180 -14.47 9.67 15.46
N GLY A 181 -13.96 8.51 15.01
CA GLY A 181 -13.44 7.46 15.88
C GLY A 181 -11.97 7.64 16.21
N HIS A 182 -11.52 6.85 17.16
CA HIS A 182 -10.15 6.85 17.66
C HIS A 182 -9.63 5.43 17.87
N ASN A 183 -8.30 5.26 17.83
CA ASN A 183 -7.59 4.00 18.06
C ASN A 183 -8.03 2.86 17.12
N PHE A 184 -8.32 3.18 15.86
CA PHE A 184 -8.77 2.23 14.84
C PHE A 184 -7.88 0.99 14.78
N HIS A 185 -8.51 -0.18 14.61
CA HIS A 185 -7.87 -1.49 14.60
C HIS A 185 -7.18 -1.88 15.93
N GLY A 186 -7.35 -1.09 16.97
CA GLY A 186 -6.79 -1.33 18.29
C GLY A 186 -7.80 -1.93 19.28
N PRO A 187 -7.35 -2.52 20.41
CA PRO A 187 -8.24 -3.07 21.44
C PRO A 187 -9.02 -2.01 22.21
N TYR A 188 -8.66 -0.74 22.07
CA TYR A 188 -9.31 0.42 22.69
C TYR A 188 -9.95 1.34 21.67
N GLU A 189 -10.40 0.78 20.56
CA GLU A 189 -11.15 1.52 19.54
C GLU A 189 -12.48 2.03 20.11
N TYR A 190 -12.80 3.30 19.86
CA TYR A 190 -14.04 3.91 20.31
C TYR A 190 -14.45 5.09 19.43
N VAL A 191 -15.73 5.46 19.47
CA VAL A 191 -16.29 6.67 18.88
C VAL A 191 -17.00 7.45 19.98
N PRO A 192 -16.66 8.74 20.22
CA PRO A 192 -17.43 9.61 21.13
C PRO A 192 -18.85 9.81 20.60
N VAL A 193 -19.83 9.94 21.50
CA VAL A 193 -21.23 10.20 21.12
C VAL A 193 -21.35 11.52 20.38
N GLU A 194 -20.64 12.54 20.83
CA GLU A 194 -20.59 13.88 20.22
C GLU A 194 -20.08 13.83 18.76
N SER A 195 -19.13 12.92 18.46
CA SER A 195 -18.63 12.69 17.11
C SER A 195 -19.70 12.06 16.23
N MET A 196 -20.45 11.08 16.76
CA MET A 196 -21.59 10.46 16.04
C MET A 196 -22.70 11.46 15.74
N GLU A 197 -23.03 12.31 16.71
CA GLU A 197 -24.01 13.39 16.54
C GLU A 197 -23.56 14.36 15.45
N LYS A 198 -22.31 14.81 15.48
CA LYS A 198 -21.74 15.73 14.50
C LYS A 198 -21.66 15.11 13.09
N ALA A 199 -21.25 13.86 12.97
CA ALA A 199 -21.22 13.15 11.69
C ALA A 199 -22.63 12.91 11.11
N THR A 200 -23.67 12.86 11.96
CA THR A 200 -25.06 12.74 11.54
C THR A 200 -25.66 14.09 11.10
N GLU A 201 -25.18 15.19 11.68
CA GLU A 201 -25.61 16.55 11.32
C GLU A 201 -25.11 16.96 9.92
N ILE A 202 -23.89 16.53 9.56
CA ILE A 202 -23.25 16.76 8.25
C ILE A 202 -23.80 15.85 7.17
#